data_16f506cf7586113219fbf2110540665a
#
_entry.id   16f506cf7586113219fbf2110540665a
#
_cell.length_a   1.000
_cell.length_b   1.000
_cell.length_c   1.000
_cell.angle_alpha   90.00
_cell.angle_beta   90.00
_cell.angle_gamma   90.00
#
_symmetry.space_group_name_H-M   'P 1'
#
loop_
_entity.id
_entity.type
_entity.pdbx_description
1 polymer ?
#
loop_
_entity_poly.entity_id
_entity_poly.type
_entity_poly.pdbx_seq_one_letter_code
_entity_poly.pdbx_strand_id
1 'polypeptide(L)'
;MSTFRARSTAVVLAAAIALAGLVAAGVPADAKPRGSVYPLHTDIVATTFWVGEIFDPNAPDGSQMISTYDDDWYASYGGCDGVHVGGECRTERRTAANDYFPSSMTPRQNPFYLDLPYDDLNDAAGLRYRRKHVPWAKGMPWAVIAVNKNASIMKNRWVKISRKGRTCYGQIQDAGPGTYHNARYVFGSGDHRPASKRYNNAGMDVSPALNGCLRFSELDGQDDRVSWRFVDAVDVPAGPWTKIVTR
;
A
#
# COMPACT_ATOMS: atom_id res chain seq x y z
N MET A 1 23.36 -25.43 100.05
CA MET A 1 22.37 -25.20 98.94
C MET A 1 23.00 -24.19 98.01
N SER A 2 23.56 -24.69 96.93
CA SER A 2 24.34 -23.85 95.99
C SER A 2 23.77 -24.13 94.59
N THR A 3 23.24 -23.10 93.98
CA THR A 3 22.64 -23.16 92.66
C THR A 3 23.70 -22.75 91.63
N PHE A 4 24.07 -23.71 90.77
CA PHE A 4 24.91 -23.47 89.62
C PHE A 4 24.09 -22.86 88.50
N ARG A 5 24.49 -21.70 88.05
CA ARG A 5 23.99 -21.11 86.80
C ARG A 5 24.91 -21.47 85.62
N ALA A 6 24.42 -22.25 84.67
CA ALA A 6 25.09 -22.49 83.42
C ALA A 6 24.93 -21.29 82.52
N ARG A 7 26.03 -20.80 81.96
CA ARG A 7 26.04 -19.78 80.88
C ARG A 7 26.15 -20.47 79.53
N SER A 8 25.07 -20.37 78.69
CA SER A 8 25.06 -20.83 77.33
C SER A 8 25.67 -19.70 76.45
N THR A 9 26.77 -19.99 75.81
CA THR A 9 27.40 -19.12 74.78
C THR A 9 26.73 -19.45 73.46
N ALA A 10 25.95 -18.54 72.89
CA ALA A 10 25.40 -18.62 71.57
C ALA A 10 26.46 -18.18 70.52
N VAL A 11 26.82 -19.11 69.65
CA VAL A 11 27.67 -18.84 68.48
C VAL A 11 26.74 -18.34 67.35
N VAL A 12 26.92 -17.08 67.00
CA VAL A 12 26.23 -16.49 65.85
C VAL A 12 27.02 -16.81 64.56
N LEU A 13 26.50 -17.71 63.75
CA LEU A 13 27.02 -17.97 62.41
C LEU A 13 26.46 -16.93 61.47
N ALA A 14 27.31 -15.98 61.02
CA ALA A 14 26.92 -15.04 59.97
C ALA A 14 27.01 -15.73 58.60
N ALA A 15 25.88 -16.05 58.02
CA ALA A 15 25.80 -16.53 56.63
C ALA A 15 25.83 -15.32 55.68
N ALA A 16 26.91 -15.15 54.95
CA ALA A 16 27.02 -14.18 53.86
C ALA A 16 26.22 -14.67 52.65
N ILE A 17 25.08 -14.08 52.40
CA ILE A 17 24.30 -14.32 51.15
C ILE A 17 24.93 -13.47 50.06
N ALA A 18 25.68 -14.10 49.14
CA ALA A 18 26.12 -13.49 47.90
C ALA A 18 24.91 -13.33 46.97
N LEU A 19 24.38 -12.11 46.83
CA LEU A 19 23.43 -11.80 45.75
C LEU A 19 24.19 -11.83 44.41
N ALA A 20 24.09 -12.93 43.69
CA ALA A 20 24.45 -12.98 42.26
C ALA A 20 23.39 -12.17 41.52
N GLY A 21 23.74 -10.94 41.09
CA GLY A 21 22.92 -10.14 40.22
C GLY A 21 22.80 -10.85 38.87
N LEU A 22 21.64 -11.42 38.57
CA LEU A 22 21.28 -11.80 37.19
C LEU A 22 21.15 -10.50 36.39
N VAL A 23 22.16 -10.19 35.61
CA VAL A 23 22.03 -9.24 34.51
C VAL A 23 21.12 -9.94 33.49
N ALA A 24 19.84 -9.60 33.49
CA ALA A 24 18.93 -9.97 32.41
C ALA A 24 19.49 -9.31 31.17
N ALA A 25 20.17 -10.11 30.32
CA ALA A 25 20.48 -9.71 28.97
C ALA A 25 19.14 -9.38 28.30
N GLY A 26 18.88 -8.07 28.05
CA GLY A 26 17.71 -7.62 27.35
C GLY A 26 17.66 -8.37 26.02
N VAL A 27 16.59 -9.13 25.82
CA VAL A 27 16.28 -9.73 24.52
C VAL A 27 16.24 -8.55 23.55
N PRO A 28 17.04 -8.54 22.46
CA PRO A 28 16.96 -7.46 21.49
C PRO A 28 15.52 -7.39 21.00
N ALA A 29 14.94 -6.19 21.07
CA ALA A 29 13.59 -5.94 20.55
C ALA A 29 13.54 -6.55 19.15
N ASP A 30 12.59 -7.44 18.91
CA ASP A 30 12.42 -8.21 17.69
C ASP A 30 12.70 -7.32 16.47
N ALA A 31 13.79 -7.62 15.77
CA ALA A 31 14.06 -6.99 14.49
C ALA A 31 12.88 -7.32 13.59
N LYS A 32 12.06 -6.29 13.28
CA LYS A 32 10.91 -6.42 12.40
C LYS A 32 11.34 -7.21 11.17
N PRO A 33 10.64 -8.27 10.78
CA PRO A 33 11.00 -9.03 9.60
C PRO A 33 11.17 -8.07 8.42
N ARG A 34 12.32 -8.09 7.77
CA ARG A 34 12.49 -7.30 6.54
C ARG A 34 11.60 -7.94 5.48
N GLY A 35 10.68 -7.13 4.94
CA GLY A 35 9.90 -7.52 3.78
C GLY A 35 10.76 -7.73 2.54
N SER A 36 10.14 -8.21 1.49
CA SER A 36 10.80 -8.44 0.21
C SER A 36 11.32 -7.13 -0.38
N VAL A 37 12.50 -7.18 -1.01
CA VAL A 37 13.04 -6.04 -1.75
C VAL A 37 12.55 -6.13 -3.20
N TYR A 38 11.67 -5.20 -3.58
CA TYR A 38 11.15 -5.10 -4.94
C TYR A 38 11.93 -4.09 -5.78
N PRO A 39 11.96 -4.27 -7.12
CA PRO A 39 12.61 -3.32 -8.03
C PRO A 39 12.12 -1.89 -7.84
N LEU A 40 13.03 -0.93 -7.98
CA LEU A 40 12.71 0.49 -8.02
C LEU A 40 12.53 0.91 -9.47
N HIS A 41 11.44 1.61 -9.74
CA HIS A 41 11.15 2.27 -11.01
C HIS A 41 11.32 3.76 -10.81
N THR A 42 12.04 4.43 -11.72
CA THR A 42 12.38 5.85 -11.61
C THR A 42 11.85 6.63 -12.79
N ASP A 43 11.62 7.93 -12.59
CA ASP A 43 11.23 8.85 -13.68
C ASP A 43 9.99 8.37 -14.46
N ILE A 44 8.98 7.86 -13.76
CA ILE A 44 7.73 7.35 -14.32
C ILE A 44 6.70 8.48 -14.33
N VAL A 45 6.08 8.72 -15.49
CA VAL A 45 4.92 9.61 -15.60
C VAL A 45 3.76 8.98 -14.85
N ALA A 46 3.15 9.77 -13.97
CA ALA A 46 1.96 9.40 -13.22
C ALA A 46 0.84 10.41 -13.50
N THR A 47 -0.33 9.90 -13.83
CA THR A 47 -1.56 10.65 -14.02
C THR A 47 -2.48 10.55 -12.81
N THR A 48 -3.57 11.27 -12.77
CA THR A 48 -4.52 11.24 -11.66
C THR A 48 -5.88 10.75 -12.16
N PHE A 49 -6.53 9.91 -11.39
CA PHE A 49 -7.89 9.42 -11.60
C PHE A 49 -8.62 9.36 -10.26
N TRP A 50 -9.95 9.31 -10.27
CA TRP A 50 -10.72 9.28 -9.02
C TRP A 50 -12.02 8.49 -9.12
N VAL A 51 -12.41 7.86 -8.03
CA VAL A 51 -13.69 7.15 -7.94
C VAL A 51 -14.84 8.09 -8.26
N GLY A 52 -15.65 7.71 -9.25
CA GLY A 52 -16.76 8.50 -9.77
C GLY A 52 -16.41 9.39 -10.96
N GLU A 53 -15.16 9.38 -11.45
CA GLU A 53 -14.78 10.05 -12.69
C GLU A 53 -15.50 9.43 -13.89
N ILE A 54 -15.92 10.26 -14.83
CA ILE A 54 -16.45 9.84 -16.14
C ILE A 54 -15.50 10.40 -17.21
N PHE A 55 -14.63 9.57 -17.77
CA PHE A 55 -13.65 9.98 -18.76
C PHE A 55 -14.06 9.65 -20.21
N ASP A 56 -14.90 8.64 -20.43
CA ASP A 56 -15.53 8.33 -21.72
C ASP A 56 -16.93 7.73 -21.52
N PRO A 57 -17.99 8.55 -21.56
CA PRO A 57 -19.36 8.05 -21.32
C PRO A 57 -19.87 7.07 -22.39
N ASN A 58 -19.15 6.92 -23.51
CA ASN A 58 -19.51 6.01 -24.59
C ASN A 58 -18.82 4.65 -24.52
N ALA A 59 -17.79 4.50 -23.66
CA ALA A 59 -17.10 3.23 -23.49
C ALA A 59 -17.70 2.43 -22.31
N PRO A 60 -17.80 1.09 -22.41
CA PRO A 60 -18.31 0.25 -21.32
C PRO A 60 -17.49 0.37 -20.01
N ASP A 61 -16.20 0.67 -20.12
CA ASP A 61 -15.25 0.87 -19.05
C ASP A 61 -14.83 2.36 -18.89
N GLY A 62 -15.60 3.27 -19.46
CA GLY A 62 -15.28 4.68 -19.57
C GLY A 62 -15.54 5.49 -18.29
N SER A 63 -15.66 4.84 -17.14
CA SER A 63 -15.88 5.52 -15.87
C SER A 63 -15.26 4.78 -14.69
N GLN A 64 -14.90 5.53 -13.66
CA GLN A 64 -14.45 5.02 -12.37
C GLN A 64 -15.62 4.77 -11.40
N MET A 65 -16.80 4.47 -11.92
CA MET A 65 -17.91 3.87 -11.17
C MET A 65 -17.60 2.41 -10.81
N ILE A 66 -16.78 1.78 -11.64
CA ILE A 66 -16.21 0.43 -11.48
C ILE A 66 -14.68 0.50 -11.49
N SER A 67 -14.02 -0.56 -11.04
CA SER A 67 -12.61 -0.80 -11.27
C SER A 67 -12.41 -2.21 -11.83
N THR A 68 -11.23 -2.51 -12.33
CA THR A 68 -10.82 -3.88 -12.72
C THR A 68 -11.11 -4.92 -11.63
N TYR A 69 -11.08 -4.52 -10.38
CA TYR A 69 -11.17 -5.42 -9.22
C TYR A 69 -12.46 -5.25 -8.39
N ASP A 70 -13.36 -4.35 -8.77
CA ASP A 70 -14.59 -4.07 -8.05
C ASP A 70 -15.65 -3.49 -8.99
N ASP A 71 -16.62 -4.31 -9.37
CA ASP A 71 -17.69 -3.96 -10.32
C ASP A 71 -18.68 -2.92 -9.75
N ASP A 72 -18.59 -2.61 -8.45
CA ASP A 72 -19.41 -1.62 -7.75
C ASP A 72 -18.54 -0.63 -6.94
N TRP A 73 -17.41 -0.25 -7.52
CA TRP A 73 -16.38 0.51 -6.82
C TRP A 73 -16.87 1.82 -6.23
N TYR A 74 -17.71 2.54 -6.95
CA TYR A 74 -18.32 3.79 -6.46
C TYR A 74 -19.08 3.58 -5.15
N ALA A 75 -19.94 2.57 -5.07
CA ALA A 75 -20.67 2.25 -3.86
C ALA A 75 -19.77 1.65 -2.77
N SER A 76 -18.82 0.78 -3.13
CA SER A 76 -17.86 0.18 -2.21
C SER A 76 -16.97 1.24 -1.55
N TYR A 77 -16.54 2.25 -2.30
CA TYR A 77 -15.76 3.38 -1.81
C TYR A 77 -16.60 4.33 -0.92
N GLY A 78 -17.87 4.46 -1.23
CA GLY A 78 -18.84 5.28 -0.49
C GLY A 78 -19.32 6.51 -1.26
N GLY A 79 -18.99 6.61 -2.56
CA GLY A 79 -19.41 7.70 -3.43
C GLY A 79 -18.24 8.37 -4.16
N CYS A 80 -18.48 9.60 -4.60
CA CYS A 80 -17.52 10.43 -5.34
C CYS A 80 -16.27 10.74 -4.50
N ASP A 81 -15.09 10.42 -5.01
CA ASP A 81 -13.81 10.82 -4.38
C ASP A 81 -13.41 12.25 -4.75
N GLY A 82 -14.31 13.17 -4.46
CA GLY A 82 -14.19 14.58 -4.78
C GLY A 82 -15.43 15.36 -4.35
N VAL A 83 -15.86 16.25 -5.21
CA VAL A 83 -17.05 17.10 -5.02
C VAL A 83 -17.98 16.99 -6.23
N HIS A 84 -19.28 17.06 -5.99
CA HIS A 84 -20.25 17.14 -7.09
C HIS A 84 -20.38 18.57 -7.60
N VAL A 85 -20.11 18.75 -8.91
CA VAL A 85 -20.27 20.02 -9.61
C VAL A 85 -21.10 19.78 -10.86
N GLY A 86 -22.28 20.39 -10.92
CA GLY A 86 -23.19 20.21 -12.07
C GLY A 86 -23.67 18.77 -12.29
N GLY A 87 -23.69 17.95 -11.23
CA GLY A 87 -24.05 16.53 -11.31
C GLY A 87 -22.88 15.58 -11.56
N GLU A 88 -21.71 16.08 -11.92
CA GLU A 88 -20.50 15.31 -12.16
C GLU A 88 -19.64 15.21 -10.89
N CYS A 89 -19.00 14.07 -10.69
CA CYS A 89 -17.95 13.89 -9.68
C CYS A 89 -16.64 14.48 -10.17
N ARG A 90 -16.16 15.54 -9.53
CA ARG A 90 -14.90 16.21 -9.87
C ARG A 90 -13.92 16.10 -8.72
N THR A 91 -12.64 15.95 -9.08
CA THR A 91 -11.57 15.94 -8.09
C THR A 91 -11.42 17.30 -7.40
N GLU A 92 -10.76 17.29 -6.24
CA GLU A 92 -10.44 18.48 -5.46
C GLU A 92 -9.03 18.41 -4.89
N ARG A 93 -8.43 19.57 -4.57
CA ARG A 93 -7.10 19.62 -3.96
C ARG A 93 -7.11 18.98 -2.56
N ARG A 94 -6.27 17.97 -2.38
CA ARG A 94 -6.09 17.29 -1.10
C ARG A 94 -4.91 17.88 -0.32
N THR A 95 -5.07 18.03 0.98
CA THR A 95 -4.06 18.65 1.85
C THR A 95 -3.82 17.83 3.10
N ALA A 96 -2.68 18.05 3.75
CA ALA A 96 -2.34 17.40 5.00
C ALA A 96 -3.25 17.80 6.18
N ALA A 97 -3.96 18.92 6.06
CA ALA A 97 -4.86 19.41 7.13
C ALA A 97 -6.03 18.47 7.41
N ASN A 98 -6.45 17.70 6.42
CA ASN A 98 -7.50 16.67 6.54
C ASN A 98 -6.98 15.28 6.16
N ASP A 99 -5.68 15.01 6.35
CA ASP A 99 -5.04 13.74 6.01
C ASP A 99 -5.20 13.34 4.53
N TYR A 100 -5.37 14.30 3.65
CA TYR A 100 -5.61 14.11 2.21
C TYR A 100 -6.94 13.39 1.89
N PHE A 101 -7.86 13.33 2.82
CA PHE A 101 -9.18 12.72 2.60
C PHE A 101 -10.08 13.65 1.77
N PRO A 102 -11.13 13.11 1.10
CA PRO A 102 -12.13 13.94 0.47
C PRO A 102 -12.83 14.86 1.49
N SER A 103 -13.17 16.08 1.06
CA SER A 103 -13.84 17.06 1.94
C SER A 103 -15.32 16.74 2.15
N SER A 104 -15.94 16.06 1.18
CA SER A 104 -17.38 15.81 1.13
C SER A 104 -17.83 14.56 1.89
N MET A 105 -16.90 13.61 2.17
CA MET A 105 -17.24 12.32 2.78
C MET A 105 -16.04 11.67 3.48
N THR A 106 -16.31 10.68 4.30
CA THR A 106 -15.29 9.74 4.79
C THR A 106 -15.36 8.47 3.94
N PRO A 107 -14.30 8.11 3.18
CA PRO A 107 -14.31 6.94 2.33
C PRO A 107 -14.37 5.66 3.15
N ARG A 108 -14.98 4.61 2.60
CA ARG A 108 -15.04 3.27 3.20
C ARG A 108 -13.82 2.42 2.84
N GLN A 109 -13.12 2.79 1.78
CA GLN A 109 -11.89 2.19 1.31
C GLN A 109 -10.74 3.19 1.42
N ASN A 110 -9.51 2.71 1.26
CA ASN A 110 -8.31 3.55 1.35
C ASN A 110 -8.33 4.66 0.28
N PRO A 111 -8.33 5.94 0.64
CA PRO A 111 -8.28 7.01 -0.34
C PRO A 111 -6.92 7.15 -1.06
N PHE A 112 -5.89 6.50 -0.55
CA PHE A 112 -4.59 6.41 -1.21
C PHE A 112 -4.55 5.18 -2.13
N TYR A 113 -5.37 5.17 -3.16
CA TYR A 113 -5.39 4.12 -4.17
C TYR A 113 -4.57 4.51 -5.40
N LEU A 114 -4.22 3.51 -6.18
CA LEU A 114 -3.48 3.65 -7.42
C LEU A 114 -3.73 2.45 -8.33
N ASP A 115 -3.30 2.56 -9.57
CA ASP A 115 -3.20 1.45 -10.49
C ASP A 115 -1.80 1.30 -11.09
N LEU A 116 -1.57 0.17 -11.71
CA LEU A 116 -0.41 -0.17 -12.52
C LEU A 116 -0.86 -0.99 -13.73
N PRO A 117 -0.17 -0.94 -14.89
CA PRO A 117 -0.60 -1.60 -16.13
C PRO A 117 -0.40 -3.13 -16.09
N TYR A 118 -1.02 -3.79 -15.12
CA TYR A 118 -1.06 -5.23 -15.00
C TYR A 118 -2.36 -5.71 -14.36
N ASP A 119 -3.27 -6.15 -15.20
CA ASP A 119 -4.54 -6.77 -14.79
C ASP A 119 -4.34 -8.29 -14.71
N ASP A 120 -4.35 -8.81 -13.52
CA ASP A 120 -4.21 -10.25 -13.26
C ASP A 120 -5.54 -11.00 -13.17
N LEU A 121 -6.64 -10.32 -13.50
CA LEU A 121 -8.00 -10.84 -13.36
C LEU A 121 -8.75 -10.90 -14.69
N ASN A 122 -8.87 -9.78 -15.42
CA ASN A 122 -9.69 -9.66 -16.62
C ASN A 122 -8.86 -9.67 -17.91
N ASP A 123 -7.57 -9.29 -17.89
CA ASP A 123 -6.69 -9.48 -19.05
C ASP A 123 -6.26 -10.94 -19.17
N ALA A 124 -6.55 -11.55 -20.33
CA ALA A 124 -6.28 -12.97 -20.55
C ALA A 124 -4.80 -13.35 -20.38
N ALA A 125 -3.87 -12.47 -20.79
CA ALA A 125 -2.44 -12.72 -20.65
C ALA A 125 -1.96 -12.46 -19.20
N GLY A 126 -2.46 -11.40 -18.57
CA GLY A 126 -2.22 -11.10 -17.18
C GLY A 126 -2.66 -12.26 -16.27
N LEU A 127 -3.89 -12.72 -16.40
CA LEU A 127 -4.44 -13.86 -15.66
C LEU A 127 -3.64 -15.14 -15.91
N ARG A 128 -3.37 -15.47 -17.18
CA ARG A 128 -2.66 -16.70 -17.58
C ARG A 128 -1.27 -16.77 -16.98
N TYR A 129 -0.56 -15.66 -16.94
CA TYR A 129 0.85 -15.60 -16.55
C TYR A 129 1.10 -15.02 -15.16
N ARG A 130 0.06 -14.65 -14.38
CA ARG A 130 0.22 -14.01 -13.07
C ARG A 130 1.13 -14.78 -12.11
N ARG A 131 1.04 -16.12 -12.10
CA ARG A 131 1.91 -16.96 -11.26
C ARG A 131 3.39 -16.86 -11.63
N LYS A 132 3.70 -16.65 -12.91
CA LYS A 132 5.07 -16.51 -13.41
C LYS A 132 5.61 -15.10 -13.16
N HIS A 133 4.78 -14.11 -13.36
CA HIS A 133 5.18 -12.71 -13.39
C HIS A 133 5.14 -12.05 -12.02
N VAL A 134 4.09 -12.31 -11.24
CA VAL A 134 3.86 -11.63 -9.96
C VAL A 134 4.79 -12.21 -8.89
N PRO A 135 5.70 -11.42 -8.28
CA PRO A 135 6.75 -11.94 -7.41
C PRO A 135 6.24 -12.72 -6.20
N TRP A 136 5.17 -12.24 -5.57
CA TRP A 136 4.59 -12.86 -4.37
C TRP A 136 3.71 -14.08 -4.66
N ALA A 137 3.37 -14.32 -5.93
CA ALA A 137 2.56 -15.48 -6.31
C ALA A 137 3.21 -16.82 -5.94
N LYS A 138 4.54 -16.88 -5.86
CA LYS A 138 5.28 -18.09 -5.49
C LYS A 138 4.97 -18.60 -4.08
N GLY A 139 4.63 -17.70 -3.16
CA GLY A 139 4.28 -18.00 -1.78
C GLY A 139 2.79 -18.26 -1.54
N MET A 140 1.95 -18.13 -2.58
CA MET A 140 0.51 -18.27 -2.45
C MET A 140 0.03 -19.68 -2.76
N PRO A 141 -1.05 -20.18 -2.10
CA PRO A 141 -1.62 -21.48 -2.43
C PRO A 141 -2.03 -21.57 -3.91
N TRP A 142 -1.78 -22.72 -4.52
CA TRP A 142 -2.10 -22.95 -5.94
C TRP A 142 -3.58 -22.66 -6.28
N ALA A 143 -4.48 -23.05 -5.39
CA ALA A 143 -5.91 -22.84 -5.57
C ALA A 143 -6.29 -21.33 -5.70
N VAL A 144 -5.56 -20.46 -5.03
CA VAL A 144 -5.77 -19.00 -5.12
C VAL A 144 -5.29 -18.46 -6.46
N ILE A 145 -4.15 -18.98 -6.96
CA ILE A 145 -3.45 -18.40 -8.11
C ILE A 145 -3.95 -18.97 -9.44
N ALA A 146 -4.23 -20.29 -9.48
CA ALA A 146 -4.48 -21.01 -10.73
C ALA A 146 -5.95 -21.09 -11.12
N VAL A 147 -6.85 -21.09 -10.14
CA VAL A 147 -8.25 -21.47 -10.35
C VAL A 147 -9.22 -20.35 -10.05
N ASN A 148 -8.89 -19.45 -9.13
CA ASN A 148 -9.81 -18.40 -8.74
C ASN A 148 -9.73 -17.20 -9.69
N LYS A 149 -10.52 -17.26 -10.77
CA LYS A 149 -10.68 -16.15 -11.71
C LYS A 149 -11.41 -14.93 -11.11
N ASN A 150 -11.88 -15.03 -9.86
CA ASN A 150 -12.63 -13.98 -9.18
C ASN A 150 -11.80 -13.28 -8.10
N ALA A 151 -10.51 -13.59 -7.99
CA ALA A 151 -9.62 -12.98 -7.01
C ALA A 151 -8.31 -12.51 -7.65
N SER A 152 -8.11 -11.21 -7.61
CA SER A 152 -6.82 -10.60 -7.96
C SER A 152 -5.78 -10.87 -6.88
N ILE A 153 -4.52 -11.03 -7.28
CA ILE A 153 -3.36 -11.04 -6.38
C ILE A 153 -2.59 -9.72 -6.44
N MET A 154 -3.05 -8.79 -7.29
CA MET A 154 -2.58 -7.40 -7.36
C MET A 154 -3.37 -6.48 -6.43
N LYS A 155 -4.70 -6.66 -6.35
CA LYS A 155 -5.59 -5.85 -5.47
C LYS A 155 -5.03 -5.77 -4.06
N ASN A 156 -5.10 -4.61 -3.45
CA ASN A 156 -4.64 -4.30 -2.08
C ASN A 156 -3.12 -4.35 -1.86
N ARG A 157 -2.30 -4.57 -2.90
CA ARG A 157 -0.84 -4.51 -2.75
C ARG A 157 -0.37 -3.09 -2.52
N TRP A 158 0.58 -2.96 -1.61
CA TRP A 158 1.15 -1.68 -1.25
C TRP A 158 2.27 -1.26 -2.18
N VAL A 159 2.24 0.02 -2.52
CA VAL A 159 3.26 0.68 -3.34
C VAL A 159 3.78 1.89 -2.58
N LYS A 160 5.11 2.00 -2.50
CA LYS A 160 5.82 3.19 -2.04
C LYS A 160 6.07 4.09 -3.25
N ILE A 161 5.68 5.35 -3.17
CA ILE A 161 5.84 6.34 -4.23
C ILE A 161 6.61 7.52 -3.69
N SER A 162 7.56 8.03 -4.47
CA SER A 162 8.40 9.17 -4.08
C SER A 162 8.46 10.22 -5.17
N ARG A 163 8.40 11.49 -4.78
CA ARG A 163 8.52 12.64 -5.68
C ARG A 163 9.11 13.84 -4.93
N LYS A 164 10.16 14.46 -5.47
CA LYS A 164 10.77 15.70 -4.94
C LYS A 164 10.96 15.67 -3.40
N GLY A 165 11.57 14.60 -2.90
CA GLY A 165 11.84 14.40 -1.46
C GLY A 165 10.65 13.96 -0.59
N ARG A 166 9.46 13.81 -1.18
CA ARG A 166 8.28 13.27 -0.48
C ARG A 166 8.13 11.79 -0.72
N THR A 167 7.55 11.10 0.25
CA THR A 167 7.21 9.67 0.15
C THR A 167 5.79 9.47 0.67
N CYS A 168 4.99 8.79 -0.12
CA CYS A 168 3.64 8.38 0.21
C CYS A 168 3.45 6.90 -0.12
N TYR A 169 2.41 6.29 0.41
CA TYR A 169 2.10 4.87 0.19
C TYR A 169 0.65 4.75 -0.24
N GLY A 170 0.39 3.82 -1.16
CA GLY A 170 -0.96 3.55 -1.65
C GLY A 170 -1.19 2.08 -1.89
N GLN A 171 -2.46 1.70 -2.04
CA GLN A 171 -2.89 0.34 -2.37
C GLN A 171 -3.40 0.28 -3.81
N ILE A 172 -3.05 -0.80 -4.51
CA ILE A 172 -3.61 -1.06 -5.84
C ILE A 172 -5.09 -1.39 -5.70
N GLN A 173 -5.95 -0.63 -6.41
CA GLN A 173 -7.39 -0.85 -6.46
C GLN A 173 -7.92 -1.01 -7.89
N ASP A 174 -7.10 -0.73 -8.89
CA ASP A 174 -7.45 -0.84 -10.29
C ASP A 174 -6.26 -1.32 -11.13
N ALA A 175 -6.42 -1.47 -12.43
CA ALA A 175 -5.37 -1.76 -13.39
C ALA A 175 -5.38 -0.74 -14.53
N GLY A 176 -4.27 -0.06 -14.75
CA GLY A 176 -4.06 1.01 -15.75
C GLY A 176 -2.69 1.65 -15.59
N PRO A 177 -2.40 2.68 -16.38
CA PRO A 177 -3.05 3.12 -17.62
C PRO A 177 -2.65 2.23 -18.82
N GLY A 178 -3.62 1.62 -19.43
CA GLY A 178 -3.48 0.82 -20.67
C GLY A 178 -2.44 -0.30 -20.61
N THR A 179 -2.37 -1.14 -21.66
CA THR A 179 -1.44 -2.28 -21.77
C THR A 179 -1.44 -3.17 -20.53
N TYR A 180 -2.55 -3.79 -20.24
CA TYR A 180 -2.90 -4.49 -18.99
C TYR A 180 -2.09 -5.76 -18.66
N HIS A 181 -1.04 -6.11 -19.39
CA HIS A 181 -0.13 -7.25 -19.09
C HIS A 181 1.35 -6.86 -19.16
N ASN A 182 1.69 -5.62 -18.78
CA ASN A 182 3.05 -5.08 -18.91
C ASN A 182 3.99 -5.56 -17.78
N ALA A 183 4.12 -6.88 -17.63
CA ALA A 183 4.91 -7.51 -16.58
C ALA A 183 6.38 -7.06 -16.55
N ARG A 184 6.96 -6.79 -17.73
CA ARG A 184 8.36 -6.36 -17.83
C ARG A 184 8.59 -5.00 -17.17
N TYR A 185 7.65 -4.08 -17.32
CA TYR A 185 7.67 -2.80 -16.61
C TYR A 185 7.34 -3.01 -15.13
N VAL A 186 6.20 -3.61 -14.81
CA VAL A 186 5.66 -3.63 -13.44
C VAL A 186 6.55 -4.44 -12.46
N PHE A 187 7.15 -5.55 -12.91
CA PHE A 187 7.90 -6.46 -12.04
C PHE A 187 9.39 -6.60 -12.40
N GLY A 188 9.81 -6.03 -13.52
CA GLY A 188 11.19 -6.18 -14.00
C GLY A 188 12.19 -5.34 -13.20
N SER A 189 13.42 -5.84 -13.02
CA SER A 189 14.50 -5.17 -12.30
C SER A 189 15.29 -4.16 -13.14
N GLY A 190 15.01 -4.07 -14.44
CA GLY A 190 15.78 -3.24 -15.37
C GLY A 190 15.29 -1.79 -15.52
N ASP A 191 14.44 -1.29 -14.63
CA ASP A 191 13.82 0.05 -14.71
C ASP A 191 13.23 0.34 -16.10
N HIS A 192 12.51 -0.66 -16.65
CA HIS A 192 11.89 -0.54 -17.97
C HIS A 192 10.79 0.53 -17.97
N ARG A 193 10.58 1.13 -19.14
CA ARG A 193 9.50 2.11 -19.33
C ARG A 193 8.18 1.42 -19.61
N PRO A 194 7.04 2.08 -19.30
CA PRO A 194 5.72 1.60 -19.68
C PRO A 194 5.62 1.33 -21.18
N ALA A 195 4.90 0.28 -21.56
CA ALA A 195 4.71 -0.08 -22.97
C ALA A 195 3.69 0.83 -23.67
N SER A 196 2.71 1.33 -22.94
CA SER A 196 1.73 2.28 -23.47
C SER A 196 2.39 3.58 -23.93
N LYS A 197 1.91 4.08 -25.07
CA LYS A 197 2.28 5.41 -25.61
C LYS A 197 1.15 6.43 -25.47
N ARG A 198 0.05 6.02 -24.88
CA ARG A 198 -1.08 6.89 -24.52
C ARG A 198 -0.79 7.60 -23.21
N TYR A 199 -1.58 8.60 -22.88
CA TYR A 199 -1.55 9.31 -21.59
C TYR A 199 -0.13 9.79 -21.21
N ASN A 200 0.55 10.45 -22.14
CA ASN A 200 1.94 10.93 -21.97
C ASN A 200 2.95 9.82 -21.60
N ASN A 201 2.73 8.59 -22.03
CA ASN A 201 3.49 7.39 -21.64
C ASN A 201 3.40 7.11 -20.12
N ALA A 202 2.26 7.41 -19.50
CA ALA A 202 2.05 7.14 -18.07
C ALA A 202 2.22 5.64 -17.77
N GLY A 203 2.77 5.38 -16.61
CA GLY A 203 2.96 4.02 -16.10
C GLY A 203 2.27 3.78 -14.77
N MET A 204 1.53 4.76 -14.29
CA MET A 204 0.78 4.70 -13.05
C MET A 204 -0.31 5.77 -13.08
N ASP A 205 -1.47 5.46 -12.56
CA ASP A 205 -2.45 6.47 -12.16
C ASP A 205 -2.58 6.48 -10.64
N VAL A 206 -2.75 7.66 -10.07
CA VAL A 206 -2.81 7.84 -8.61
C VAL A 206 -4.08 8.58 -8.20
N SER A 207 -4.58 8.27 -7.01
CA SER A 207 -5.73 8.95 -6.42
C SER A 207 -5.46 10.42 -6.11
N PRO A 208 -6.53 11.25 -5.91
CA PRO A 208 -6.39 12.62 -5.43
C PRO A 208 -5.63 12.74 -4.10
N ALA A 209 -5.76 11.76 -3.21
CA ALA A 209 -5.00 11.71 -1.96
C ALA A 209 -3.49 11.56 -2.20
N LEU A 210 -3.09 10.68 -3.11
CA LEU A 210 -1.69 10.52 -3.52
C LEU A 210 -1.18 11.75 -4.27
N ASN A 211 -1.98 12.33 -5.20
CA ASN A 211 -1.67 13.57 -5.88
C ASN A 211 -1.33 14.68 -4.87
N GLY A 212 -2.20 14.89 -3.89
CA GLY A 212 -1.98 15.89 -2.84
C GLY A 212 -0.77 15.60 -1.97
N CYS A 213 -0.60 14.34 -1.55
CA CYS A 213 0.53 13.89 -0.72
C CYS A 213 1.87 14.08 -1.44
N LEU A 214 1.95 13.74 -2.71
CA LEU A 214 3.15 13.88 -3.57
C LEU A 214 3.30 15.30 -4.13
N ARG A 215 2.32 16.17 -3.92
CA ARG A 215 2.26 17.54 -4.44
C ARG A 215 2.43 17.58 -5.96
N PHE A 216 1.54 16.91 -6.67
CA PHE A 216 1.47 17.06 -8.11
C PHE A 216 1.14 18.51 -8.46
N SER A 217 1.60 18.94 -9.63
CA SER A 217 1.45 20.33 -10.10
C SER A 217 -0.01 20.68 -10.34
N GLU A 218 -0.79 19.74 -10.87
CA GLU A 218 -2.19 19.90 -11.24
C GLU A 218 -3.12 18.92 -10.51
N LEU A 219 -4.43 19.23 -10.46
CA LEU A 219 -5.42 18.40 -9.77
C LEU A 219 -5.62 17.06 -10.47
N ASP A 220 -5.76 17.09 -11.78
CA ASP A 220 -5.91 15.95 -12.67
C ASP A 220 -4.58 15.54 -13.32
N GLY A 221 -3.47 15.81 -12.64
CA GLY A 221 -2.07 15.63 -13.06
C GLY A 221 -1.86 14.71 -14.26
N GLN A 222 -1.16 15.21 -15.28
CA GLN A 222 -1.01 14.50 -16.55
C GLN A 222 0.43 14.10 -16.86
N ASP A 223 1.42 14.69 -16.19
CA ASP A 223 2.84 14.52 -16.55
C ASP A 223 3.81 14.58 -15.37
N ASP A 224 3.29 14.57 -14.15
CA ASP A 224 4.14 14.52 -12.96
C ASP A 224 4.94 13.20 -12.91
N ARG A 225 6.23 13.33 -12.53
CA ARG A 225 7.14 12.18 -12.52
C ARG A 225 7.41 11.70 -11.11
N VAL A 226 7.36 10.38 -10.94
CA VAL A 226 7.55 9.70 -9.67
C VAL A 226 8.60 8.59 -9.77
N SER A 227 9.10 8.17 -8.62
CA SER A 227 9.76 6.88 -8.46
C SER A 227 8.90 6.01 -7.57
N TRP A 228 8.78 4.72 -7.90
CA TRP A 228 7.93 3.82 -7.14
C TRP A 228 8.50 2.40 -7.03
N ARG A 229 8.04 1.65 -6.04
CA ARG A 229 8.25 0.21 -5.90
C ARG A 229 7.18 -0.42 -5.04
N PHE A 230 6.96 -1.71 -5.20
CA PHE A 230 6.16 -2.47 -4.23
C PHE A 230 6.81 -2.47 -2.85
N VAL A 231 5.99 -2.63 -1.83
CA VAL A 231 6.44 -2.89 -0.45
C VAL A 231 5.50 -3.89 0.20
N ASP A 232 6.01 -4.68 1.14
CA ASP A 232 5.15 -5.54 1.94
C ASP A 232 4.41 -4.71 3.01
N ALA A 233 3.20 -5.13 3.37
CA ALA A 233 2.36 -4.38 4.31
C ALA A 233 3.06 -4.11 5.66
N VAL A 234 3.94 -5.02 6.09
CA VAL A 234 4.73 -4.91 7.32
C VAL A 234 5.73 -3.75 7.27
N ASP A 235 6.16 -3.33 6.08
CA ASP A 235 7.12 -2.25 5.86
C ASP A 235 6.45 -0.90 5.58
N VAL A 236 5.12 -0.84 5.55
CA VAL A 236 4.38 0.41 5.40
C VAL A 236 4.35 1.14 6.75
N PRO A 237 4.97 2.31 6.86
CA PRO A 237 4.93 3.08 8.11
C PRO A 237 3.53 3.64 8.37
N ALA A 238 3.21 3.88 9.63
CA ALA A 238 1.99 4.59 9.98
C ALA A 238 1.95 5.98 9.33
N GLY A 239 0.77 6.35 8.83
CA GLY A 239 0.56 7.61 8.14
C GLY A 239 -0.89 7.78 7.74
N PRO A 240 -1.24 8.85 7.01
CA PRO A 240 -2.62 9.07 6.56
C PRO A 240 -3.14 7.90 5.72
N TRP A 241 -2.30 7.24 4.93
CA TRP A 241 -2.61 6.06 4.12
C TRP A 241 -2.95 4.79 4.92
N THR A 242 -2.65 4.75 6.23
CA THR A 242 -2.99 3.60 7.10
C THR A 242 -4.21 3.85 7.99
N LYS A 243 -4.86 5.01 7.89
CA LYS A 243 -6.07 5.31 8.68
C LYS A 243 -7.27 4.49 8.22
N ILE A 244 -7.40 4.31 6.91
CA ILE A 244 -8.36 3.39 6.28
C ILE A 244 -7.54 2.48 5.36
N VAL A 245 -7.72 1.17 5.50
CA VAL A 245 -7.04 0.14 4.70
C VAL A 245 -8.09 -0.72 4.03
N THR A 246 -8.04 -0.83 2.70
CA THR A 246 -8.89 -1.75 1.94
C THR A 246 -8.41 -3.19 2.15
N ARG A 247 -9.35 -4.12 2.37
CA ARG A 247 -9.08 -5.54 2.66
C ARG A 247 -9.80 -6.45 1.69
#